data_557661fd9f71cc1224857e20debbbee3
#
_entry.id   557661fd9f71cc1224857e20debbbee3
#
_cell.length_a   1.000
_cell.length_b   1.000
_cell.length_c   1.000
_cell.angle_alpha   90.00
_cell.angle_beta   90.00
_cell.angle_gamma   90.00
#
_symmetry.space_group_name_H-M   'P 1'
#
loop_
_entity.id
_entity.type
_entity.pdbx_description
1 polymer ?
#
loop_
_entity_poly.entity_id
_entity_poly.type
_entity_poly.pdbx_seq_one_letter_code
_entity_poly.pdbx_strand_id
1 'polypeptide(L)'
;MKMVKHIILWKLKEMSETEKAERVQKIKEGLEGLSGKIPGMTDIHVIIDKLATSTADAMLDSTFESAEALKVYSSHPDHVAVADTFIRPYIEIRSCIDYEI
;
A
#
# COMPACT_ATOMS: atom_id res chain seq x y z
N MET A 1 -19.20 -8.48 13.26
CA MET A 1 -17.92 -7.77 13.07
C MET A 1 -17.92 -7.08 11.73
N LYS A 2 -17.37 -5.88 11.67
CA LYS A 2 -17.31 -5.13 10.44
C LYS A 2 -15.93 -5.21 9.84
N MET A 3 -15.87 -5.56 8.58
CA MET A 3 -14.63 -5.53 7.83
C MET A 3 -14.23 -4.09 7.55
N VAL A 4 -12.95 -3.87 7.32
CA VAL A 4 -12.37 -2.54 7.15
C VAL A 4 -11.56 -2.50 5.85
N LYS A 5 -11.76 -1.45 5.08
CA LYS A 5 -10.93 -1.14 3.91
C LYS A 5 -9.84 -0.16 4.34
N HIS A 6 -8.65 -0.38 3.84
CA HIS A 6 -7.50 0.50 4.04
C HIS A 6 -6.96 0.87 2.66
N ILE A 7 -7.16 2.12 2.27
CA ILE A 7 -6.80 2.63 0.96
C ILE A 7 -5.74 3.71 1.11
N ILE A 8 -4.65 3.57 0.35
CA ILE A 8 -3.58 4.57 0.33
C ILE A 8 -3.35 4.99 -1.11
N LEU A 9 -3.16 6.28 -1.31
CA LEU A 9 -2.69 6.85 -2.57
C LEU A 9 -1.28 7.40 -2.35
N TRP A 10 -0.34 7.05 -3.25
CA TRP A 10 1.02 7.54 -3.18
C TRP A 10 1.38 8.38 -4.39
N LYS A 11 2.04 9.50 -4.12
CA LYS A 11 2.75 10.26 -5.14
C LYS A 11 4.25 10.15 -4.85
N LEU A 12 5.00 9.71 -5.84
CA LEU A 12 6.44 9.55 -5.70
C LEU A 12 7.17 10.90 -5.76
N LYS A 13 8.35 10.95 -5.16
CA LYS A 13 9.28 12.06 -5.33
C LYS A 13 9.67 12.20 -6.80
N GLU A 14 10.23 13.35 -7.16
CA GLU A 14 10.72 13.59 -8.52
C GLU A 14 11.75 12.54 -8.92
N MET A 15 11.52 11.90 -10.05
CA MET A 15 12.43 10.93 -10.66
C MET A 15 11.97 10.69 -12.10
N SER A 16 12.80 10.03 -12.90
CA SER A 16 12.45 9.71 -14.28
C SER A 16 11.26 8.76 -14.36
N GLU A 17 10.58 8.73 -15.50
CA GLU A 17 9.45 7.79 -15.69
C GLU A 17 9.89 6.34 -15.56
N THR A 18 11.09 6.00 -16.03
CA THR A 18 11.64 4.67 -15.88
C THR A 18 11.84 4.31 -14.40
N GLU A 19 12.38 5.23 -13.60
CA GLU A 19 12.57 5.02 -12.17
C GLU A 19 11.25 4.87 -11.45
N LYS A 20 10.24 5.68 -11.81
CA LYS A 20 8.89 5.58 -11.22
C LYS A 20 8.28 4.21 -11.53
N ALA A 21 8.39 3.74 -12.76
CA ALA A 21 7.85 2.43 -13.16
C ALA A 21 8.50 1.30 -12.35
N GLU A 22 9.81 1.34 -12.18
CA GLU A 22 10.52 0.36 -11.35
C GLU A 22 10.10 0.43 -9.88
N ARG A 23 9.94 1.65 -9.36
CA ARG A 23 9.60 1.86 -7.97
C ARG A 23 8.20 1.34 -7.64
N VAL A 24 7.19 1.66 -8.45
CA VAL A 24 5.83 1.18 -8.20
C VAL A 24 5.75 -0.33 -8.32
N GLN A 25 6.53 -0.94 -9.22
CA GLN A 25 6.60 -2.40 -9.33
C GLN A 25 7.15 -3.03 -8.04
N LYS A 26 8.18 -2.44 -7.45
CA LYS A 26 8.75 -2.93 -6.18
C LYS A 26 7.79 -2.76 -5.01
N ILE A 27 7.05 -1.65 -4.98
CA ILE A 27 6.02 -1.44 -3.96
C ILE A 27 4.95 -2.52 -4.08
N LYS A 28 4.48 -2.79 -5.30
CA LYS A 28 3.48 -3.83 -5.56
C LYS A 28 3.97 -5.20 -5.11
N GLU A 29 5.16 -5.60 -5.53
CA GLU A 29 5.72 -6.91 -5.17
C GLU A 29 5.89 -7.04 -3.65
N GLY A 30 6.41 -6.02 -3.01
CA GLY A 30 6.66 -6.03 -1.57
C GLY A 30 5.37 -6.15 -0.75
N LEU A 31 4.37 -5.33 -1.06
CA LEU A 31 3.12 -5.33 -0.31
C LEU A 31 2.25 -6.54 -0.64
N GLU A 32 2.11 -6.90 -1.91
CA GLU A 32 1.33 -8.09 -2.28
C GLU A 32 1.99 -9.37 -1.76
N GLY A 33 3.31 -9.36 -1.58
CA GLY A 33 4.05 -10.44 -0.96
C GLY A 33 3.68 -10.69 0.51
N LEU A 34 2.98 -9.76 1.15
CA LEU A 34 2.49 -9.94 2.52
C LEU A 34 1.20 -10.76 2.59
N SER A 35 0.58 -11.06 1.46
CA SER A 35 -0.65 -11.85 1.41
C SER A 35 -0.46 -13.19 2.14
N GLY A 36 -1.38 -13.49 3.06
CA GLY A 36 -1.31 -14.72 3.85
C GLY A 36 -0.36 -14.67 5.04
N LYS A 37 0.40 -13.59 5.23
CA LYS A 37 1.38 -13.46 6.32
C LYS A 37 0.91 -12.57 7.46
N ILE A 38 -0.13 -11.78 7.25
CA ILE A 38 -0.60 -10.81 8.24
C ILE A 38 -1.92 -11.30 8.83
N PRO A 39 -1.99 -11.50 10.16
CA PRO A 39 -3.24 -11.93 10.81
C PRO A 39 -4.36 -10.92 10.57
N GLY A 40 -5.53 -11.42 10.13
CA GLY A 40 -6.71 -10.58 9.92
C GLY A 40 -6.74 -9.79 8.62
N MET A 41 -5.70 -9.83 7.81
CA MET A 41 -5.71 -9.23 6.46
C MET A 41 -6.29 -10.24 5.48
N THR A 42 -7.40 -9.90 4.82
CA THR A 42 -8.10 -10.81 3.93
C THR A 42 -7.65 -10.68 2.48
N ASP A 43 -7.24 -9.48 2.05
CA ASP A 43 -6.64 -9.27 0.73
C ASP A 43 -5.77 -8.02 0.75
N ILE A 44 -4.87 -7.94 -0.24
CA ILE A 44 -4.02 -6.79 -0.45
C ILE A 44 -3.65 -6.72 -1.93
N HIS A 45 -3.90 -5.55 -2.53
CA HIS A 45 -3.63 -5.27 -3.94
C HIS A 45 -2.98 -3.90 -4.08
N VAL A 46 -2.03 -3.80 -4.98
CA VAL A 46 -1.43 -2.50 -5.33
C VAL A 46 -1.71 -2.24 -6.81
N ILE A 47 -2.37 -1.12 -7.08
CA ILE A 47 -2.74 -0.70 -8.43
C ILE A 47 -1.66 0.24 -8.95
N ILE A 48 -1.02 -0.15 -10.05
CA ILE A 48 0.06 0.63 -10.67
C ILE A 48 -0.22 1.00 -12.13
N ASP A 49 -1.23 0.40 -12.75
CA ASP A 49 -1.60 0.65 -14.14
C ASP A 49 -2.58 1.83 -14.22
N LYS A 50 -2.05 3.03 -14.04
CA LYS A 50 -2.85 4.24 -13.99
C LYS A 50 -3.12 4.82 -15.38
N LEU A 51 -4.22 5.55 -15.50
CA LEU A 51 -4.50 6.34 -16.70
C LEU A 51 -3.78 7.69 -16.60
N ALA A 52 -3.60 8.36 -17.74
CA ALA A 52 -2.92 9.66 -17.79
C ALA A 52 -3.62 10.75 -16.98
N THR A 53 -4.92 10.59 -16.69
CA THR A 53 -5.69 11.52 -15.86
C THR A 53 -5.39 11.41 -14.38
N SER A 54 -4.64 10.37 -13.96
CA SER A 54 -4.34 10.14 -12.54
C SER A 54 -3.33 11.15 -12.02
N THR A 55 -3.53 11.60 -10.78
CA THR A 55 -2.59 12.49 -10.09
C THR A 55 -1.72 11.75 -9.07
N ALA A 56 -2.11 10.54 -8.69
CA ALA A 56 -1.30 9.65 -7.87
C ALA A 56 -0.53 8.67 -8.76
N ASP A 57 0.55 8.11 -8.24
CA ASP A 57 1.37 7.14 -8.98
C ASP A 57 0.96 5.71 -8.73
N ALA A 58 0.43 5.40 -7.55
CA ALA A 58 -0.01 4.06 -7.19
C ALA A 58 -1.05 4.11 -6.07
N MET A 59 -1.80 3.02 -5.92
CA MET A 59 -2.82 2.89 -4.89
C MET A 59 -2.71 1.55 -4.19
N LEU A 60 -2.80 1.55 -2.86
CA LEU A 60 -2.99 0.34 -2.07
C LEU A 60 -4.49 0.15 -1.82
N ASP A 61 -4.98 -1.04 -2.11
CA ASP A 61 -6.34 -1.47 -1.77
C ASP A 61 -6.22 -2.74 -0.94
N SER A 62 -6.55 -2.64 0.34
CA SER A 62 -6.45 -3.78 1.26
C SER A 62 -7.69 -3.88 2.14
N THR A 63 -7.97 -5.10 2.61
CA THR A 63 -9.15 -5.39 3.42
C THR A 63 -8.72 -6.17 4.67
N PHE A 64 -9.31 -5.82 5.80
CA PHE A 64 -9.02 -6.42 7.10
C PHE A 64 -10.31 -6.87 7.77
N GLU A 65 -10.22 -7.89 8.62
CA GLU A 65 -11.38 -8.41 9.36
C GLU A 65 -11.95 -7.40 10.34
N SER A 66 -11.12 -6.46 10.83
CA SER A 66 -11.50 -5.48 11.84
C SER A 66 -10.52 -4.31 11.89
N ALA A 67 -10.90 -3.25 12.59
CA ALA A 67 -9.99 -2.13 12.85
C ALA A 67 -8.77 -2.57 13.68
N GLU A 68 -8.96 -3.55 14.57
CA GLU A 68 -7.85 -4.09 15.35
C GLU A 68 -6.83 -4.82 14.47
N ALA A 69 -7.31 -5.59 13.48
CA ALA A 69 -6.44 -6.26 12.53
C ALA A 69 -5.61 -5.25 11.72
N LEU A 70 -6.21 -4.12 11.36
CA LEU A 70 -5.49 -3.05 10.66
C LEU A 70 -4.38 -2.47 11.55
N LYS A 71 -4.63 -2.28 12.83
CA LYS A 71 -3.60 -1.81 13.78
C LYS A 71 -2.44 -2.79 13.88
N VAL A 72 -2.73 -4.08 13.93
CA VAL A 72 -1.71 -5.14 13.95
C VAL A 72 -0.85 -5.06 12.69
N TYR A 73 -1.48 -4.91 11.53
CA TYR A 73 -0.78 -4.75 10.26
C TYR A 73 0.19 -3.56 10.29
N SER A 74 -0.28 -2.42 10.78
CA SER A 74 0.52 -1.17 10.77
C SER A 74 1.86 -1.32 11.49
N SER A 75 1.90 -2.10 12.57
CA SER A 75 3.11 -2.32 13.36
C SER A 75 3.77 -3.68 13.13
N HIS A 76 3.20 -4.52 12.26
CA HIS A 76 3.76 -5.83 12.00
C HIS A 76 5.16 -5.73 11.39
N PRO A 77 6.16 -6.47 11.90
CA PRO A 77 7.55 -6.37 11.41
C PRO A 77 7.69 -6.57 9.90
N ASP A 78 6.92 -7.48 9.31
CA ASP A 78 6.99 -7.74 7.87
C ASP A 78 6.50 -6.55 7.06
N HIS A 79 5.42 -5.89 7.51
CA HIS A 79 4.93 -4.67 6.87
C HIS A 79 5.92 -3.51 7.03
N VAL A 80 6.44 -3.32 8.23
CA VAL A 80 7.38 -2.24 8.52
C VAL A 80 8.64 -2.39 7.65
N ALA A 81 9.15 -3.61 7.51
CA ALA A 81 10.32 -3.88 6.67
C ALA A 81 10.08 -3.49 5.20
N VAL A 82 8.91 -3.85 4.65
CA VAL A 82 8.54 -3.48 3.27
C VAL A 82 8.42 -1.97 3.14
N ALA A 83 7.72 -1.32 4.07
CA ALA A 83 7.48 0.12 4.02
C ALA A 83 8.79 0.90 4.12
N ASP A 84 9.68 0.53 5.02
CA ASP A 84 10.95 1.24 5.22
C ASP A 84 11.92 1.03 4.05
N THR A 85 11.89 -0.13 3.43
CA THR A 85 12.82 -0.46 2.35
C THR A 85 12.36 0.06 0.98
N PHE A 86 11.07 -0.13 0.66
CA PHE A 86 10.58 0.07 -0.70
C PHE A 86 9.67 1.28 -0.88
N ILE A 87 9.11 1.84 0.18
CA ILE A 87 8.05 2.86 0.08
C ILE A 87 8.48 4.20 0.66
N ARG A 88 8.68 4.29 1.98
CA ARG A 88 8.87 5.56 2.69
C ARG A 88 9.95 6.47 2.12
N PRO A 89 11.13 5.97 1.71
CA PRO A 89 12.17 6.86 1.18
C PRO A 89 11.81 7.53 -0.14
N TYR A 90 10.80 7.02 -0.86
CA TYR A 90 10.49 7.43 -2.23
C TYR A 90 9.19 8.20 -2.36
N ILE A 91 8.44 8.38 -1.27
CA ILE A 91 7.11 8.98 -1.30
C ILE A 91 7.17 10.46 -0.95
N GLU A 92 6.57 11.31 -1.82
CA GLU A 92 6.40 12.72 -1.57
C GLU A 92 5.09 12.98 -0.83
N ILE A 93 3.99 12.40 -1.31
CA ILE A 93 2.65 12.58 -0.72
C ILE A 93 2.00 11.24 -0.50
N ARG A 94 1.49 11.03 0.71
CA ARG A 94 0.71 9.85 1.08
C ARG A 94 -0.66 10.30 1.59
N SER A 95 -1.70 9.78 0.98
CA SER A 95 -3.08 10.01 1.43
C SER A 95 -3.70 8.66 1.82
N CYS A 96 -4.46 8.65 2.88
CA CYS A 96 -5.04 7.42 3.42
C CYS A 96 -6.50 7.64 3.80
N ILE A 97 -7.33 6.65 3.52
CA ILE A 97 -8.68 6.58 4.07
C ILE A 97 -8.96 5.14 4.51
N ASP A 98 -9.45 5.01 5.74
CA ASP A 98 -9.86 3.74 6.32
C ASP A 98 -11.35 3.83 6.60
N TYR A 99 -12.12 2.79 6.22
CA TYR A 99 -13.56 2.82 6.43
C TYR A 99 -14.12 1.40 6.58
N GLU A 100 -15.24 1.30 7.26
CA GLU A 100 -15.96 0.04 7.44
C GLU A 100 -16.87 -0.24 6.25
N ILE A 101 -16.95 -1.51 5.86
CA ILE A 101 -17.82 -1.98 4.79
C ILE A 101 -18.85 -2.99 5.27
#